data_c609d21a74682d9579ed732d61ce2997
#
_entry.id   c609d21a74682d9579ed732d61ce2997
#
_cell.length_a   1.000
_cell.length_b   1.000
_cell.length_c   1.000
_cell.angle_alpha   90.00
_cell.angle_beta   90.00
_cell.angle_gamma   90.00
#
_symmetry.space_group_name_H-M   'P 1'
#
loop_
_entity.id
_entity.type
_entity.pdbx_description
1 polymer ?
#
loop_
_entity_poly.entity_id
_entity_poly.type
_entity_poly.pdbx_seq_one_letter_code
_entity_poly.pdbx_strand_id
1 'polypeptide(L)' 'MYEELNCFEEALKHFGTRVEVICAMELGGRIEHEENYQMIKDEMKEVKKCRKKFNKNGECDK' A
#
# COMPACT_ATOMS: atom_id res chain seq x y z
N MET A 1 -5.06 7.24 -5.49
CA MET A 1 -4.13 7.65 -4.46
C MET A 1 -2.69 7.27 -4.77
N TYR A 2 -2.42 6.02 -5.08
CA TYR A 2 -1.08 5.63 -5.51
C TYR A 2 -0.64 6.31 -6.80
N GLU A 3 -1.58 6.70 -7.63
CA GLU A 3 -1.30 7.36 -8.89
C GLU A 3 -0.66 8.72 -8.73
N GLU A 4 -0.84 9.34 -7.58
CA GLU A 4 -0.31 10.65 -7.28
C GLU A 4 1.11 10.60 -6.74
N LEU A 5 1.61 9.40 -6.46
CA LEU A 5 2.92 9.23 -5.85
C LEU A 5 4.02 9.33 -6.90
N ASN A 6 5.12 9.92 -6.51
CA ASN A 6 6.21 10.24 -7.42
C ASN A 6 7.29 9.18 -7.50
N CYS A 7 7.26 8.20 -6.60
CA CYS A 7 8.29 7.18 -6.60
C CYS A 7 7.83 5.96 -5.81
N PHE A 8 8.58 4.87 -5.98
CA PHE A 8 8.27 3.61 -5.31
C PHE A 8 8.40 3.71 -3.79
N GLU A 9 9.35 4.49 -3.31
CA GLU A 9 9.53 4.67 -1.87
C GLU A 9 8.30 5.29 -1.22
N GLU A 10 7.68 6.25 -1.89
CA GLU A 10 6.44 6.84 -1.40
C GLU A 10 5.30 5.83 -1.40
N ALA A 11 5.28 4.96 -2.40
CA ALA A 11 4.28 3.91 -2.47
C ALA A 11 4.40 2.94 -1.30
N LEU A 12 5.63 2.56 -0.95
CA LEU A 12 5.88 1.69 0.20
C LEU A 12 5.47 2.37 1.50
N LYS A 13 5.77 3.64 1.64
CA LYS A 13 5.40 4.40 2.82
C LYS A 13 3.88 4.46 2.96
N HIS A 14 3.20 4.73 1.87
CA HIS A 14 1.74 4.77 1.86
C HIS A 14 1.16 3.39 2.21
N PHE A 15 1.75 2.33 1.65
CA PHE A 15 1.34 0.97 1.95
C PHE A 15 1.43 0.69 3.46
N GLY A 16 2.54 1.06 4.08
CA GLY A 16 2.71 0.89 5.52
C GLY A 16 1.62 1.59 6.32
N THR A 17 1.30 2.83 5.95
CA THR A 17 0.23 3.58 6.60
C THR A 17 -1.12 2.88 6.44
N ARG A 18 -1.42 2.38 5.24
CA ARG A 18 -2.67 1.68 4.99
C ARG A 18 -2.76 0.39 5.79
N VAL A 19 -1.66 -0.36 5.89
CA VAL A 19 -1.64 -1.59 6.68
C VAL A 19 -1.92 -1.29 8.15
N GLU A 20 -1.34 -0.22 8.68
CA GLU A 20 -1.61 0.18 10.07
C GLU A 20 -3.08 0.49 10.28
N VAL A 21 -3.70 1.21 9.35
CA VAL A 21 -5.12 1.55 9.44
C VAL A 21 -5.98 0.29 9.39
N ILE A 22 -5.66 -0.62 8.48
CA ILE A 22 -6.42 -1.86 8.33
C ILE A 22 -6.30 -2.72 9.58
N CYS A 23 -5.10 -2.83 10.12
CA CYS A 23 -4.89 -3.59 11.36
C CYS A 23 -5.66 -2.98 12.52
N ALA A 24 -5.69 -1.65 12.61
CA ALA A 24 -6.44 -0.98 13.67
C ALA A 24 -7.93 -1.27 13.55
N MET A 25 -8.45 -1.34 12.33
CA MET A 25 -9.86 -1.66 12.14
C MET A 25 -10.18 -3.09 12.59
N GLU A 26 -9.30 -4.04 12.33
CA GLU A 26 -9.51 -5.40 12.79
C GLU A 26 -9.45 -5.48 14.31
N LEU A 27 -8.46 -4.83 14.92
CA LEU A 27 -8.33 -4.80 16.37
C LEU A 27 -9.52 -4.12 17.03
N GLY A 28 -10.11 -3.14 16.36
CA GLY A 28 -11.31 -2.46 16.84
C GLY A 28 -12.59 -3.20 16.55
N GLY A 29 -12.53 -4.38 15.94
CA GLY A 29 -13.71 -5.19 15.65
C GLY A 29 -14.55 -4.71 14.48
N ARG A 30 -14.01 -3.82 13.65
CA ARG A 30 -14.74 -3.27 12.51
C ARG A 30 -14.70 -4.14 11.27
N ILE A 31 -13.66 -4.94 11.14
CA ILE A 31 -13.52 -5.87 10.01
C ILE A 31 -13.04 -7.20 10.55
N GLU A 32 -13.33 -8.24 9.80
CA GLU A 32 -12.90 -9.58 10.15
C GLU A 32 -11.54 -9.90 9.54
N HIS A 33 -10.95 -10.98 10.01
CA HIS A 33 -9.65 -11.47 9.55
C HIS A 33 -9.60 -11.61 8.02
N GLU A 34 -10.62 -12.18 7.42
CA GLU A 34 -10.66 -12.36 5.96
C GLU A 34 -10.69 -11.03 5.22
N GLU A 35 -11.45 -10.07 5.72
CA GLU A 35 -11.50 -8.75 5.13
C GLU A 35 -10.16 -8.05 5.24
N ASN A 36 -9.52 -8.18 6.40
CA ASN A 36 -8.19 -7.60 6.62
C ASN A 36 -7.22 -8.12 5.57
N TYR A 37 -7.17 -9.43 5.41
CA TYR A 37 -6.27 -10.07 4.46
C TYR A 37 -6.55 -9.59 3.03
N GLN A 38 -7.81 -9.53 2.65
CA GLN A 38 -8.18 -9.09 1.31
C GLN A 38 -7.81 -7.64 1.06
N MET A 39 -8.01 -6.78 2.04
CA MET A 39 -7.66 -5.37 1.92
C MET A 39 -6.16 -5.18 1.76
N ILE A 40 -5.37 -5.94 2.51
CA ILE A 40 -3.91 -5.87 2.39
C ILE A 40 -3.46 -6.39 1.02
N LYS A 41 -4.08 -7.44 0.52
CA LYS A 41 -3.77 -7.95 -0.81
C LYS A 41 -4.05 -6.90 -1.88
N ASP A 42 -5.15 -6.17 -1.73
CA ASP A 42 -5.50 -5.12 -2.69
C ASP A 42 -4.47 -3.99 -2.66
N GLU A 43 -4.00 -3.63 -1.48
CA GLU A 43 -2.94 -2.62 -1.35
C GLU A 43 -1.64 -3.12 -1.99
N MET A 44 -1.32 -4.40 -1.83
CA MET A 44 -0.13 -4.99 -2.45
C MET A 44 -0.21 -4.95 -3.97
N LYS A 45 -1.39 -5.12 -4.54
CA LYS A 45 -1.56 -5.02 -5.99
C LYS A 45 -1.18 -3.62 -6.47
N GLU A 46 -1.56 -2.60 -5.71
CA GLU A 46 -1.23 -1.22 -6.05
C GLU A 46 0.26 -0.97 -5.94
N VAL A 47 0.91 -1.52 -4.92
CA VAL A 47 2.36 -1.44 -4.76
C VAL A 47 3.07 -2.09 -5.96
N LYS A 48 2.57 -3.23 -6.40
CA LYS A 48 3.14 -3.91 -7.57
C LYS A 48 3.03 -3.07 -8.84
N LYS A 49 1.92 -2.39 -9.01
CA LYS A 49 1.74 -1.48 -10.15
C LYS A 49 2.75 -0.34 -10.09
N CYS A 50 2.96 0.22 -8.92
CA CYS A 50 3.95 1.27 -8.72
C CYS A 50 5.35 0.76 -9.01
N ARG A 51 5.65 -0.46 -8.59
CA ARG A 51 6.95 -1.06 -8.85
C ARG A 51 7.22 -1.16 -10.36
N LYS A 52 6.21 -1.58 -11.12
CA LYS A 52 6.35 -1.65 -12.58
C LYS A 52 6.54 -0.27 -13.19
N LYS A 53 5.78 0.71 -12.70
CA LYS A 53 5.83 2.07 -13.21
C LYS A 53 7.21 2.69 -13.01
N PHE A 54 7.83 2.43 -11.86
CA PHE A 54 9.12 3.02 -11.50
C PHE A 54 10.30 2.06 -11.65
N ASN A 55 10.09 0.95 -12.35
CA ASN A 55 11.09 -0.11 -12.43
C ASN A 55 12.45 0.36 -12.96
N LYS A 56 12.45 1.28 -13.91
CA LYS A 56 13.69 1.77 -14.51
C LYS A 56 14.42 2.76 -13.61
N ASN A 57 13.67 3.53 -12.84
CA ASN A 57 14.25 4.57 -12.01
C ASN A 57 14.22 4.22 -10.53
N GLY A 58 13.34 3.34 -10.11
CA GLY A 58 13.26 2.79 -8.75
C GLY A 58 13.39 3.75 -7.58
N GLU A 59 13.84 4.95 -7.80
CA GLU A 59 14.14 5.92 -6.76
C GLU A 59 13.31 7.17 -6.92
N CYS A 60 13.10 7.85 -5.79
CA CYS A 60 12.46 9.14 -5.80
C CYS A 60 13.36 10.15 -6.49
N ASP A 61 12.73 11.02 -7.23
CA ASP A 61 13.43 12.13 -7.84
C ASP A 61 13.84 13.09 -6.74
N LYS A 62 15.13 13.24 -6.54
CA LYS A 62 15.63 14.05 -5.43
C LYS A 62 16.14 15.39 -5.89
#